data_bca3c32c61be1ef4f97059dd6cf40675
#
_entry.id   bca3c32c61be1ef4f97059dd6cf40675
#
_cell.length_a   1.000
_cell.length_b   1.000
_cell.length_c   1.000
_cell.angle_alpha   90.00
_cell.angle_beta   90.00
_cell.angle_gamma   90.00
#
_symmetry.space_group_name_H-M   'P 1'
#
loop_
_entity.id
_entity.type
_entity.pdbx_description
1 polymer ?
#
loop_
_entity_poly.entity_id
_entity_poly.type
_entity_poly.pdbx_seq_one_letter_code
_entity_poly.pdbx_strand_id
1 'polypeptide(L)'
;MTATLELGDGAEDVLRPQEAAGLRDLHARQRLRCHSCGTWVEPAEESTVALRADGHVAVAEFAHRRCAPARTDLAALAIVSSGDPRGIAYVEALHPSAGAVLIWERTLDLRARGAGSGETQPYLDAHRAAGFHAMLHDDPVRVLDAWSLAPEGDDLLLTHDEATTERFPDALARPAPGWLEAARASGHCLLLVGSGLGLGAPAADRIQTAMRRGRAVMGLAQLREA
;
A
#
# COMPACT_ATOMS: atom_id res chain seq x y z
N MET A 1 4.42 22.71 18.79
CA MET A 1 5.54 21.73 18.80
C MET A 1 5.07 20.53 17.99
N THR A 2 5.81 20.19 16.95
CA THR A 2 5.46 19.02 16.12
C THR A 2 5.99 17.78 16.84
N ALA A 3 5.10 16.84 17.14
CA ALA A 3 5.48 15.55 17.74
C ALA A 3 6.47 14.85 16.80
N THR A 4 7.57 14.34 17.36
CA THR A 4 8.58 13.64 16.58
C THR A 4 8.40 12.15 16.75
N LEU A 5 8.09 11.47 15.64
CA LEU A 5 8.15 10.02 15.53
C LEU A 5 9.50 9.62 14.95
N GLU A 6 10.30 8.94 15.75
CA GLU A 6 11.61 8.42 15.34
C GLU A 6 11.43 7.02 14.74
N LEU A 7 11.86 6.85 13.50
CA LEU A 7 11.96 5.55 12.83
C LEU A 7 13.35 4.99 13.04
N GLY A 8 13.47 3.67 13.21
CA GLY A 8 14.76 3.00 13.41
C GLY A 8 15.67 3.08 12.18
N ASP A 9 16.97 2.94 12.39
CA ASP A 9 17.95 2.86 11.31
C ASP A 9 17.56 1.74 10.33
N GLY A 10 17.70 1.99 9.04
CA GLY A 10 17.28 1.06 7.97
C GLY A 10 15.78 1.01 7.71
N ALA A 11 14.98 1.84 8.36
CA ALA A 11 13.55 1.92 8.05
C ALA A 11 13.28 2.34 6.59
N GLU A 12 14.14 3.18 6.03
CA GLU A 12 14.10 3.61 4.63
C GLU A 12 14.37 2.48 3.63
N ASP A 13 15.03 1.40 4.06
CA ASP A 13 15.26 0.22 3.21
C ASP A 13 13.99 -0.64 3.08
N VAL A 14 13.04 -0.45 3.98
CA VAL A 14 11.81 -1.25 4.08
C VAL A 14 10.58 -0.43 3.74
N LEU A 15 10.52 0.81 4.24
CA LEU A 15 9.37 1.69 4.07
C LEU A 15 9.53 2.54 2.81
N ARG A 16 8.44 2.71 2.09
CA ARG A 16 8.33 3.78 1.11
C ARG A 16 8.07 5.12 1.80
N PRO A 17 8.40 6.25 1.15
CA PRO A 17 8.13 7.58 1.73
C PRO A 17 6.68 7.77 2.17
N GLN A 18 5.71 7.26 1.41
CA GLN A 18 4.29 7.34 1.72
C GLN A 18 3.92 6.54 2.97
N GLU A 19 4.52 5.37 3.17
CA GLU A 19 4.30 4.54 4.35
C GLU A 19 4.89 5.16 5.60
N ALA A 20 6.10 5.70 5.50
CA ALA A 20 6.73 6.46 6.58
C ALA A 20 5.89 7.71 6.94
N ALA A 21 5.36 8.41 5.94
CA ALA A 21 4.43 9.52 6.14
C ALA A 21 3.13 9.05 6.81
N GLY A 22 2.56 7.91 6.37
CA GLY A 22 1.37 7.31 6.96
C GLY A 22 1.55 6.94 8.44
N LEU A 23 2.71 6.40 8.82
CA LEU A 23 3.03 6.12 10.23
C LEU A 23 3.11 7.41 11.06
N ARG A 24 3.71 8.47 10.51
CA ARG A 24 3.77 9.79 11.19
C ARG A 24 2.38 10.40 11.34
N ASP A 25 1.54 10.31 10.31
CA ASP A 25 0.18 10.79 10.32
C ASP A 25 -0.70 10.02 11.32
N LEU A 26 -0.58 8.69 11.35
CA LEU A 26 -1.23 7.84 12.34
C LEU A 26 -0.86 8.27 13.76
N HIS A 27 0.43 8.47 14.03
CA HIS A 27 0.93 8.95 15.32
C HIS A 27 0.41 10.35 15.67
N ALA A 28 0.32 11.25 14.70
CA ALA A 28 -0.14 12.62 14.92
C ALA A 28 -1.64 12.71 15.22
N ARG A 29 -2.45 11.73 14.76
CA ARG A 29 -3.92 11.78 14.87
C ARG A 29 -4.50 10.85 15.91
N GLN A 30 -3.78 9.81 16.33
CA GLN A 30 -4.35 8.75 17.17
C GLN A 30 -3.50 8.50 18.42
N ARG A 31 -4.20 8.16 19.51
CA ARG A 31 -3.57 7.55 20.67
C ARG A 31 -3.14 6.13 20.32
N LEU A 32 -1.89 5.82 20.55
CA LEU A 32 -1.33 4.50 20.22
C LEU A 32 -0.92 3.79 21.52
N ARG A 33 -0.90 2.46 21.50
CA ARG A 33 -0.42 1.71 22.67
C ARG A 33 1.09 1.52 22.59
N CYS A 34 1.78 1.87 23.65
CA CYS A 34 3.19 1.54 23.79
C CYS A 34 3.35 0.02 23.91
N HIS A 35 4.08 -0.59 22.96
CA HIS A 35 4.31 -2.04 22.96
C HIS A 35 5.12 -2.51 24.17
N SER A 36 5.89 -1.61 24.81
CA SER A 36 6.79 -1.93 25.91
C SER A 36 6.10 -1.84 27.27
N CYS A 37 5.37 -0.74 27.56
CA CYS A 37 4.76 -0.55 28.88
C CYS A 37 3.24 -0.67 28.87
N GLY A 38 2.60 -0.79 27.70
CA GLY A 38 1.15 -0.95 27.56
C GLY A 38 0.33 0.31 27.83
N THR A 39 0.94 1.45 28.18
CA THR A 39 0.22 2.72 28.37
C THR A 39 0.09 3.47 27.03
N TRP A 40 -0.69 4.56 27.03
CA TRP A 40 -0.94 5.31 25.82
C TRP A 40 0.23 6.21 25.46
N VAL A 41 0.58 6.25 24.19
CA VAL A 41 1.41 7.24 23.52
C VAL A 41 0.45 8.30 22.98
N GLU A 42 0.59 9.52 23.46
CA GLU A 42 -0.27 10.63 23.04
C GLU A 42 0.25 11.24 21.72
N PRO A 43 -0.63 11.84 20.88
CA PRO A 43 -0.24 12.40 19.59
C PRO A 43 0.86 13.48 19.64
N ALA A 44 1.02 14.15 20.75
CA ALA A 44 2.04 15.20 20.95
C ALA A 44 3.30 14.69 21.67
N GLU A 45 3.40 13.40 21.94
CA GLU A 45 4.50 12.81 22.71
C GLU A 45 5.63 12.32 21.77
N GLU A 46 6.87 12.51 22.18
CA GLU A 46 8.02 11.92 21.48
C GLU A 46 7.97 10.40 21.58
N SER A 47 8.01 9.75 20.44
CA SER A 47 7.86 8.32 20.34
C SER A 47 8.77 7.70 19.29
N THR A 48 8.91 6.40 19.37
CA THR A 48 9.74 5.55 18.49
C THR A 48 8.88 4.48 17.84
N VAL A 49 9.36 3.97 16.72
CA VAL A 49 8.79 2.80 16.05
C VAL A 49 9.80 1.69 15.99
N ALA A 50 9.39 0.50 16.39
CA ALA A 50 10.08 -0.75 16.07
C ALA A 50 9.38 -1.42 14.89
N LEU A 51 10.11 -1.67 13.81
CA LEU A 51 9.66 -2.49 12.68
C LEU A 51 10.11 -3.92 12.90
N ARG A 52 9.16 -4.84 12.92
CA ARG A 52 9.44 -6.28 13.02
C ARG A 52 8.84 -6.97 11.81
N ALA A 53 9.62 -7.79 11.15
CA ALA A 53 9.14 -8.59 10.04
C ALA A 53 8.91 -10.05 10.47
N ASP A 54 7.80 -10.59 9.98
CA ASP A 54 7.45 -12.01 10.05
C ASP A 54 6.98 -12.44 8.65
N GLY A 55 7.87 -13.07 7.91
CA GLY A 55 7.62 -13.42 6.53
C GLY A 55 7.36 -12.18 5.65
N HIS A 56 6.22 -12.16 4.98
CA HIS A 56 5.80 -11.06 4.10
C HIS A 56 5.10 -9.90 4.85
N VAL A 57 5.02 -9.97 6.16
CA VAL A 57 4.35 -8.96 6.97
C VAL A 57 5.38 -8.22 7.82
N ALA A 58 5.38 -6.89 7.74
CA ALA A 58 6.08 -6.05 8.69
C ALA A 58 5.08 -5.41 9.65
N VAL A 59 5.37 -5.47 10.93
CA VAL A 59 4.55 -4.84 11.97
C VAL A 59 5.29 -3.66 12.55
N ALA A 60 4.67 -2.48 12.48
CA ALA A 60 5.13 -1.28 13.15
C ALA A 60 4.53 -1.22 14.56
N GLU A 61 5.37 -1.24 15.56
CA GLU A 61 5.01 -1.16 16.98
C GLU A 61 5.51 0.16 17.58
N PHE A 62 4.61 0.94 18.14
CA PHE A 62 4.91 2.25 18.71
C PHE A 62 5.33 2.13 20.18
N ALA A 63 6.25 3.00 20.61
CA ALA A 63 6.65 3.10 22.00
C ALA A 63 6.95 4.55 22.39
N HIS A 64 6.83 4.87 23.68
CA HIS A 64 7.45 6.08 24.20
C HIS A 64 8.95 6.02 24.00
N ARG A 65 9.58 7.11 23.65
CA ARG A 65 11.04 7.16 23.45
C ARG A 65 11.84 6.64 24.64
N ARG A 66 11.35 6.85 25.86
CA ARG A 66 11.95 6.34 27.10
C ARG A 66 11.77 4.84 27.34
N CYS A 67 10.81 4.19 26.66
CA CYS A 67 10.47 2.79 26.89
C CYS A 67 11.22 1.85 25.94
N ALA A 68 11.45 2.26 24.71
CA ALA A 68 12.17 1.48 23.73
C ALA A 68 12.84 2.39 22.70
N PRO A 69 14.05 2.07 22.22
CA PRO A 69 14.66 2.74 21.09
C PRO A 69 13.91 2.43 19.79
N ALA A 70 14.01 3.34 18.82
CA ALA A 70 13.63 3.04 17.46
C ALA A 70 14.56 1.96 16.89
N ARG A 71 14.00 0.96 16.23
CA ARG A 71 14.78 -0.11 15.60
C ARG A 71 14.04 -0.74 14.43
N THR A 72 14.81 -1.27 13.50
CA THR A 72 14.29 -2.05 12.37
C THR A 72 14.96 -3.43 12.43
N ASP A 73 14.16 -4.47 12.60
CA ASP A 73 14.63 -5.85 12.61
C ASP A 73 14.36 -6.48 11.23
N LEU A 74 15.39 -6.49 10.41
CA LEU A 74 15.37 -7.02 9.05
C LEU A 74 15.77 -8.48 8.95
N ALA A 75 16.22 -9.11 10.05
CA ALA A 75 16.75 -10.48 10.02
C ALA A 75 15.72 -11.49 9.50
N ALA A 76 14.44 -11.27 9.79
CA ALA A 76 13.36 -12.11 9.29
C ALA A 76 12.98 -11.81 7.84
N LEU A 77 13.24 -10.60 7.33
CA LEU A 77 13.01 -10.25 5.92
C LEU A 77 13.98 -10.95 4.97
N ALA A 78 15.23 -11.12 5.39
CA ALA A 78 16.25 -11.77 4.56
C ALA A 78 15.93 -13.24 4.24
N ILE A 79 15.06 -13.88 5.00
CA ILE A 79 14.68 -15.28 4.83
C ILE A 79 13.57 -15.44 3.78
N VAL A 80 12.76 -14.41 3.52
CA VAL A 80 11.51 -14.54 2.77
C VAL A 80 11.54 -13.86 1.41
N SER A 81 12.35 -12.84 1.22
CA SER A 81 12.34 -12.10 -0.03
C SER A 81 13.64 -12.23 -0.80
N SER A 82 13.62 -13.02 -1.86
CA SER A 82 14.52 -12.84 -3.01
C SER A 82 14.24 -11.54 -3.78
N GLY A 83 13.36 -10.65 -3.29
CA GLY A 83 12.89 -9.42 -3.93
C GLY A 83 13.04 -8.17 -3.07
N ASP A 84 12.93 -7.00 -3.69
CA ASP A 84 12.94 -5.71 -3.01
C ASP A 84 11.74 -5.62 -2.03
N PRO A 85 11.93 -5.41 -0.73
CA PRO A 85 10.85 -5.25 0.24
C PRO A 85 9.95 -4.04 -0.06
N ARG A 86 10.46 -3.05 -0.81
CA ARG A 86 9.66 -1.92 -1.32
C ARG A 86 8.98 -2.22 -2.64
N GLY A 87 9.21 -3.39 -3.22
CA GLY A 87 8.65 -3.84 -4.47
C GLY A 87 7.13 -4.00 -4.42
N ILE A 88 6.57 -4.22 -5.58
CA ILE A 88 5.17 -4.57 -5.78
C ILE A 88 5.06 -5.85 -6.60
N ALA A 89 4.04 -6.63 -6.32
CA ALA A 89 3.54 -7.66 -7.22
C ALA A 89 2.29 -7.12 -7.93
N TYR A 90 2.14 -7.37 -9.21
CA TYR A 90 0.97 -6.90 -9.95
C TYR A 90 0.50 -7.92 -10.98
N VAL A 91 -0.73 -7.75 -11.43
CA VAL A 91 -1.35 -8.51 -12.52
C VAL A 91 -2.33 -7.62 -13.29
N GLU A 92 -2.31 -7.78 -14.60
CA GLU A 92 -3.29 -7.19 -15.50
C GLU A 92 -4.44 -8.18 -15.72
N ALA A 93 -5.65 -7.67 -15.76
CA ALA A 93 -6.84 -8.46 -16.00
C ALA A 93 -7.85 -7.71 -16.86
N LEU A 94 -8.72 -8.45 -17.53
CA LEU A 94 -9.90 -7.92 -18.18
C LEU A 94 -11.14 -8.28 -17.36
N HIS A 95 -11.93 -7.27 -17.06
CA HIS A 95 -13.21 -7.47 -16.39
C HIS A 95 -14.36 -7.16 -17.35
N PRO A 96 -15.40 -8.03 -17.48
CA PRO A 96 -16.44 -7.89 -18.49
C PRO A 96 -17.15 -6.53 -18.49
N SER A 97 -17.32 -5.91 -17.32
CA SER A 97 -18.02 -4.61 -17.20
C SER A 97 -17.08 -3.43 -16.92
N ALA A 98 -15.87 -3.66 -16.40
CA ALA A 98 -14.93 -2.59 -16.04
C ALA A 98 -13.81 -2.39 -17.08
N GLY A 99 -13.69 -3.30 -18.07
CA GLY A 99 -12.62 -3.23 -19.06
C GLY A 99 -11.25 -3.61 -18.49
N ALA A 100 -10.24 -2.80 -18.74
CA ALA A 100 -8.89 -3.01 -18.26
C ALA A 100 -8.79 -2.82 -16.74
N VAL A 101 -8.16 -3.76 -16.06
CA VAL A 101 -7.93 -3.74 -14.60
C VAL A 101 -6.44 -3.95 -14.34
N LEU A 102 -5.86 -3.14 -13.47
CA LEU A 102 -4.53 -3.32 -12.93
C LEU A 102 -4.64 -3.58 -11.43
N ILE A 103 -4.18 -4.74 -10.99
CA ILE A 103 -4.25 -5.19 -9.61
C ILE A 103 -2.84 -5.28 -9.07
N TRP A 104 -2.58 -4.70 -7.90
CA TRP A 104 -1.27 -4.84 -7.28
C TRP A 104 -1.33 -4.89 -5.76
N GLU A 105 -0.24 -5.38 -5.19
CA GLU A 105 0.03 -5.40 -3.76
C GLU A 105 1.50 -5.12 -3.49
N ARG A 106 1.77 -4.69 -2.27
CA ARG A 106 3.15 -4.61 -1.78
C ARG A 106 3.73 -5.98 -1.58
N THR A 107 5.01 -6.17 -1.93
CA THR A 107 5.77 -7.39 -1.60
C THR A 107 5.81 -7.58 -0.09
N LEU A 108 5.96 -6.49 0.67
CA LEU A 108 5.89 -6.47 2.11
C LEU A 108 4.60 -5.79 2.59
N ASP A 109 3.73 -6.53 3.29
CA ASP A 109 2.50 -6.02 3.88
C ASP A 109 2.81 -5.32 5.21
N LEU A 110 2.90 -3.99 5.18
CA LEU A 110 3.11 -3.19 6.38
C LEU A 110 1.82 -3.02 7.17
N ARG A 111 1.85 -3.41 8.43
CA ARG A 111 0.77 -3.23 9.41
C ARG A 111 1.26 -2.40 10.57
N ALA A 112 0.41 -1.53 11.07
CA ALA A 112 0.69 -0.77 12.29
C ALA A 112 -0.31 -1.14 13.37
N ARG A 113 0.16 -1.44 14.57
CA ARG A 113 -0.70 -1.69 15.74
C ARG A 113 -1.05 -0.38 16.39
N GLY A 114 -2.33 -0.02 16.27
CA GLY A 114 -2.88 1.20 16.85
C GLY A 114 -3.50 1.01 18.25
N ALA A 115 -4.40 1.93 18.60
CA ALA A 115 -5.19 1.86 19.82
C ALA A 115 -6.30 0.82 19.70
N GLY A 116 -6.24 -0.26 20.49
CA GLY A 116 -7.25 -1.31 20.49
C GLY A 116 -6.78 -2.59 19.79
N SER A 117 -7.73 -3.43 19.39
CA SER A 117 -7.47 -4.72 18.74
C SER A 117 -7.27 -4.62 17.23
N GLY A 118 -7.29 -3.40 16.66
CA GLY A 118 -7.21 -3.17 15.22
C GLY A 118 -5.78 -2.97 14.73
N GLU A 119 -5.43 -3.65 13.64
CA GLU A 119 -4.26 -3.32 12.84
C GLU A 119 -4.70 -2.35 11.74
N THR A 120 -3.91 -1.31 11.48
CA THR A 120 -4.05 -0.42 10.33
C THR A 120 -3.05 -0.82 9.25
N GLN A 121 -3.36 -0.48 8.03
CA GLN A 121 -2.53 -0.74 6.86
C GLN A 121 -2.13 0.60 6.24
N PRO A 122 -1.01 1.21 6.67
CA PRO A 122 -0.61 2.55 6.24
C PRO A 122 -0.58 2.73 4.72
N TYR A 123 -0.22 1.68 3.98
CA TYR A 123 -0.22 1.70 2.53
C TYR A 123 -1.64 1.86 1.94
N LEU A 124 -2.60 1.07 2.40
CA LEU A 124 -3.99 1.19 1.94
C LEU A 124 -4.65 2.48 2.47
N ASP A 125 -4.29 2.91 3.67
CA ASP A 125 -4.83 4.14 4.25
C ASP A 125 -4.35 5.37 3.48
N ALA A 126 -3.10 5.37 2.99
CA ALA A 126 -2.60 6.40 2.09
C ALA A 126 -3.41 6.45 0.77
N HIS A 127 -3.72 5.29 0.17
CA HIS A 127 -4.55 5.23 -1.03
C HIS A 127 -5.99 5.70 -0.76
N ARG A 128 -6.58 5.34 0.40
CA ARG A 128 -7.90 5.85 0.81
C ARG A 128 -7.90 7.37 0.96
N ALA A 129 -6.86 7.92 1.58
CA ALA A 129 -6.69 9.37 1.71
C ALA A 129 -6.55 10.07 0.35
N ALA A 130 -5.99 9.38 -0.63
CA ALA A 130 -5.82 9.84 -2.01
C ALA A 130 -7.03 9.52 -2.93
N GLY A 131 -8.19 9.16 -2.36
CA GLY A 131 -9.45 9.01 -3.08
C GLY A 131 -9.87 7.59 -3.43
N PHE A 132 -9.01 6.59 -3.26
CA PHE A 132 -9.43 5.19 -3.43
C PHE A 132 -10.49 4.82 -2.38
N HIS A 133 -11.40 3.94 -2.73
CA HIS A 133 -12.48 3.52 -1.83
C HIS A 133 -12.58 1.99 -1.72
N ALA A 134 -13.12 1.52 -0.61
CA ALA A 134 -13.45 0.11 -0.46
C ALA A 134 -14.64 -0.21 -1.38
N MET A 135 -14.58 -1.35 -2.07
CA MET A 135 -15.71 -1.83 -2.84
C MET A 135 -16.78 -2.36 -1.89
N LEU A 136 -17.86 -1.61 -1.71
CA LEU A 136 -19.12 -2.11 -1.19
C LEU A 136 -20.00 -2.49 -2.39
N HIS A 137 -20.78 -3.52 -2.26
CA HIS A 137 -21.38 -4.36 -3.31
C HIS A 137 -22.11 -3.64 -4.46
N ASP A 138 -22.47 -2.36 -4.35
CA ASP A 138 -23.24 -1.61 -5.36
C ASP A 138 -22.77 -0.17 -5.57
N ASP A 139 -21.62 0.22 -5.04
CA ASP A 139 -21.12 1.58 -5.23
C ASP A 139 -20.51 1.74 -6.63
N PRO A 140 -20.85 2.81 -7.36
CA PRO A 140 -20.18 3.10 -8.62
C PRO A 140 -18.69 3.34 -8.39
N VAL A 141 -17.85 2.77 -9.24
CA VAL A 141 -16.41 3.01 -9.16
C VAL A 141 -16.13 4.49 -9.41
N ARG A 142 -15.42 5.12 -8.48
CA ARG A 142 -15.10 6.55 -8.55
C ARG A 142 -13.96 6.81 -9.51
N VAL A 143 -14.08 7.86 -10.30
CA VAL A 143 -12.98 8.41 -11.07
C VAL A 143 -12.04 9.13 -10.11
N LEU A 144 -10.76 8.86 -10.26
CA LEU A 144 -9.67 9.45 -9.46
C LEU A 144 -9.03 10.57 -10.30
N ASP A 145 -9.54 11.79 -10.22
CA ASP A 145 -9.15 12.89 -11.10
C ASP A 145 -7.65 13.23 -11.04
N ALA A 146 -7.02 13.07 -9.88
CA ALA A 146 -5.60 13.32 -9.68
C ALA A 146 -4.69 12.15 -10.11
N TRP A 147 -5.28 11.01 -10.48
CA TRP A 147 -4.53 9.81 -10.81
C TRP A 147 -4.53 9.52 -12.29
N SER A 148 -3.36 9.21 -12.82
CA SER A 148 -3.22 8.76 -14.20
C SER A 148 -2.22 7.62 -14.33
N LEU A 149 -2.48 6.78 -15.32
CA LEU A 149 -1.61 5.68 -15.73
C LEU A 149 -1.06 6.02 -17.12
N ALA A 150 0.25 5.93 -17.29
CA ALA A 150 0.90 6.24 -18.55
C ALA A 150 1.94 5.16 -18.93
N PRO A 151 2.05 4.79 -20.21
CA PRO A 151 3.13 3.96 -20.69
C PRO A 151 4.47 4.72 -20.71
N GLU A 152 5.55 4.05 -20.30
CA GLU A 152 6.92 4.52 -20.43
C GLU A 152 7.81 3.37 -20.91
N GLY A 153 7.99 3.25 -22.23
CA GLY A 153 8.61 2.07 -22.84
C GLY A 153 7.76 0.82 -22.58
N ASP A 154 8.36 -0.20 -21.96
CA ASP A 154 7.67 -1.43 -21.57
C ASP A 154 7.03 -1.37 -20.19
N ASP A 155 7.20 -0.27 -19.47
CA ASP A 155 6.67 -0.06 -18.13
C ASP A 155 5.33 0.68 -18.15
N LEU A 156 4.57 0.55 -17.06
CA LEU A 156 3.47 1.45 -16.74
C LEU A 156 3.83 2.30 -15.52
N LEU A 157 3.56 3.58 -15.60
CA LEU A 157 3.72 4.52 -14.49
C LEU A 157 2.36 4.96 -13.97
N LEU A 158 2.16 4.82 -12.68
CA LEU A 158 1.03 5.42 -11.98
C LEU A 158 1.49 6.73 -11.35
N THR A 159 0.81 7.80 -11.64
CA THR A 159 1.10 9.13 -11.10
C THR A 159 -0.08 9.67 -10.31
N HIS A 160 0.21 10.43 -9.27
CA HIS A 160 -0.74 11.19 -8.48
C HIS A 160 -0.23 12.63 -8.37
N ASP A 161 -1.04 13.61 -8.76
CA ASP A 161 -0.64 15.03 -8.79
C ASP A 161 0.71 15.23 -9.51
N GLU A 162 0.88 14.60 -10.67
CA GLU A 162 2.09 14.66 -11.51
C GLU A 162 3.34 13.97 -10.92
N ALA A 163 3.26 13.46 -9.69
CA ALA A 163 4.35 12.69 -9.10
C ALA A 163 4.17 11.18 -9.33
N THR A 164 5.21 10.50 -9.83
CA THR A 164 5.19 9.04 -9.97
C THR A 164 5.09 8.39 -8.60
N THR A 165 4.04 7.62 -8.36
CA THR A 165 3.81 6.90 -7.11
C THR A 165 4.18 5.43 -7.21
N GLU A 166 3.91 4.80 -8.37
CA GLU A 166 4.23 3.40 -8.62
C GLU A 166 4.77 3.23 -10.05
N ARG A 167 5.69 2.29 -10.20
CA ARG A 167 6.17 1.80 -11.49
C ARG A 167 5.88 0.30 -11.57
N PHE A 168 5.30 -0.13 -12.67
CA PHE A 168 5.02 -1.53 -13.00
C PHE A 168 5.99 -1.94 -14.12
N PRO A 169 7.15 -2.52 -13.77
CA PRO A 169 8.18 -2.85 -14.75
C PRO A 169 7.70 -3.96 -15.69
N ASP A 170 8.07 -3.85 -16.97
CA ASP A 170 7.73 -4.81 -18.03
C ASP A 170 6.21 -5.07 -18.22
N ALA A 171 5.34 -4.22 -17.67
CA ALA A 171 3.88 -4.41 -17.77
C ALA A 171 3.37 -4.37 -19.21
N LEU A 172 4.04 -3.65 -20.09
CA LEU A 172 3.67 -3.56 -21.51
C LEU A 172 4.50 -4.48 -22.41
N ALA A 173 5.54 -5.14 -21.90
CA ALA A 173 6.32 -6.10 -22.67
C ALA A 173 5.49 -7.34 -23.06
N ARG A 174 4.58 -7.77 -22.16
CA ARG A 174 3.67 -8.91 -22.38
C ARG A 174 2.34 -8.68 -21.67
N PRO A 175 1.57 -7.66 -22.05
CA PRO A 175 0.31 -7.37 -21.39
C PRO A 175 -0.70 -8.53 -21.58
N ALA A 176 -1.65 -8.63 -20.68
CA ALA A 176 -2.76 -9.57 -20.85
C ALA A 176 -3.46 -9.30 -22.21
N PRO A 177 -3.79 -10.33 -22.98
CA PRO A 177 -4.38 -10.15 -24.31
C PRO A 177 -5.62 -9.24 -24.28
N GLY A 178 -5.61 -8.19 -25.11
CA GLY A 178 -6.71 -7.20 -25.19
C GLY A 178 -6.75 -6.18 -24.06
N TRP A 179 -5.84 -6.24 -23.09
CA TRP A 179 -5.85 -5.31 -21.95
C TRP A 179 -5.59 -3.84 -22.39
N LEU A 180 -4.55 -3.64 -23.18
CA LEU A 180 -4.16 -2.31 -23.62
C LEU A 180 -5.20 -1.69 -24.56
N GLU A 181 -5.78 -2.51 -25.45
CA GLU A 181 -6.86 -2.10 -26.33
C GLU A 181 -8.11 -1.68 -25.53
N ALA A 182 -8.46 -2.44 -24.49
CA ALA A 182 -9.59 -2.09 -23.63
C ALA A 182 -9.32 -0.81 -22.82
N ALA A 183 -8.09 -0.62 -22.30
CA ALA A 183 -7.69 0.59 -21.61
C ALA A 183 -7.77 1.83 -22.52
N ARG A 184 -7.25 1.71 -23.74
CA ARG A 184 -7.32 2.79 -24.76
C ARG A 184 -8.74 3.09 -25.19
N ALA A 185 -9.55 2.08 -25.45
CA ALA A 185 -10.94 2.26 -25.88
C ALA A 185 -11.79 2.96 -24.82
N SER A 186 -11.56 2.70 -23.54
CA SER A 186 -12.26 3.36 -22.43
C SER A 186 -11.64 4.69 -22.01
N GLY A 187 -10.35 4.93 -22.30
CA GLY A 187 -9.56 6.03 -21.75
C GLY A 187 -9.25 5.90 -20.26
N HIS A 188 -9.58 4.76 -19.66
CA HIS A 188 -9.44 4.53 -18.21
C HIS A 188 -8.95 3.12 -17.91
N CYS A 189 -8.37 2.95 -16.73
CA CYS A 189 -8.04 1.67 -16.14
C CYS A 189 -8.60 1.59 -14.72
N LEU A 190 -9.26 0.48 -14.40
CA LEU A 190 -9.64 0.18 -13.03
C LEU A 190 -8.39 -0.22 -12.24
N LEU A 191 -8.09 0.53 -11.22
CA LEU A 191 -7.00 0.29 -10.30
C LEU A 191 -7.53 -0.45 -9.06
N LEU A 192 -6.91 -1.55 -8.67
CA LEU A 192 -7.19 -2.28 -7.45
C LEU A 192 -5.88 -2.50 -6.69
N VAL A 193 -5.76 -1.91 -5.52
CA VAL A 193 -4.63 -2.09 -4.62
C VAL A 193 -5.05 -2.84 -3.38
N GLY A 194 -4.28 -3.83 -3.00
CA GLY A 194 -4.59 -4.68 -1.86
C GLY A 194 -3.40 -5.03 -1.00
N SER A 195 -3.71 -5.76 0.06
CA SER A 195 -2.74 -6.30 1.01
C SER A 195 -3.02 -7.78 1.21
N GLY A 196 -1.99 -8.61 1.01
CA GLY A 196 -2.07 -10.05 1.14
C GLY A 196 -2.98 -10.70 0.11
N LEU A 197 -2.98 -10.19 -1.13
CA LEU A 197 -3.73 -10.76 -2.25
C LEU A 197 -3.12 -12.06 -2.74
N GLY A 198 -1.80 -12.21 -2.60
CA GLY A 198 -1.05 -13.37 -3.04
C GLY A 198 -1.03 -13.49 -4.57
N LEU A 199 -0.72 -12.42 -5.27
CA LEU A 199 -0.78 -12.30 -6.73
C LEU A 199 0.16 -13.26 -7.48
N GLY A 200 1.09 -13.92 -6.81
CA GLY A 200 1.94 -14.98 -7.39
C GLY A 200 1.26 -16.35 -7.55
N ALA A 201 -0.02 -16.52 -7.20
CA ALA A 201 -0.79 -17.78 -7.27
C ALA A 201 -2.22 -17.50 -7.78
N PRO A 202 -3.04 -18.51 -8.13
CA PRO A 202 -4.44 -18.30 -8.54
C PRO A 202 -5.18 -17.43 -7.51
N ALA A 203 -5.48 -16.19 -7.89
CA ALA A 203 -5.74 -15.12 -6.92
C ALA A 203 -7.22 -14.71 -6.80
N ALA A 204 -8.13 -15.17 -7.68
CA ALA A 204 -9.50 -14.65 -7.74
C ALA A 204 -10.26 -14.70 -6.40
N ASP A 205 -10.25 -15.84 -5.71
CA ASP A 205 -10.93 -15.98 -4.41
C ASP A 205 -10.29 -15.17 -3.30
N ARG A 206 -8.96 -14.97 -3.39
CA ARG A 206 -8.22 -14.15 -2.40
C ARG A 206 -8.52 -12.68 -2.58
N ILE A 207 -8.60 -12.20 -3.82
CA ILE A 207 -8.97 -10.83 -4.15
C ILE A 207 -10.37 -10.53 -3.60
N GLN A 208 -11.36 -11.38 -3.89
CA GLN A 208 -12.70 -11.23 -3.34
C GLN A 208 -12.73 -11.24 -1.81
N THR A 209 -11.95 -12.12 -1.19
CA THR A 209 -11.84 -12.19 0.27
C THR A 209 -11.20 -10.92 0.84
N ALA A 210 -10.15 -10.41 0.20
CA ALA A 210 -9.49 -9.16 0.59
C ALA A 210 -10.45 -7.97 0.50
N MET A 211 -11.23 -7.88 -0.59
CA MET A 211 -12.25 -6.85 -0.77
C MET A 211 -13.30 -6.89 0.35
N ARG A 212 -13.90 -8.07 0.62
CA ARG A 212 -14.89 -8.24 1.70
C ARG A 212 -14.34 -7.90 3.09
N ARG A 213 -13.05 -8.05 3.30
CA ARG A 213 -12.36 -7.72 4.58
C ARG A 213 -11.83 -6.29 4.64
N GLY A 214 -12.10 -5.45 3.62
CA GLY A 214 -11.58 -4.09 3.55
C GLY A 214 -10.06 -4.02 3.36
N ARG A 215 -9.42 -5.10 2.88
CA ARG A 215 -7.99 -5.18 2.59
C ARG A 215 -7.66 -4.91 1.12
N ALA A 216 -8.59 -4.36 0.39
CA ALA A 216 -8.39 -3.84 -0.95
C ALA A 216 -9.22 -2.57 -1.14
N VAL A 217 -8.70 -1.66 -1.95
CA VAL A 217 -9.36 -0.42 -2.35
C VAL A 217 -9.22 -0.23 -3.85
N MET A 218 -10.10 0.54 -4.46
CA MET A 218 -10.14 0.70 -5.90
C MET A 218 -10.50 2.12 -6.33
N GLY A 219 -10.24 2.41 -7.60
CA GLY A 219 -10.66 3.61 -8.28
C GLY A 219 -10.34 3.54 -9.77
N LEU A 220 -10.92 4.41 -10.57
CA LEU A 220 -10.64 4.54 -12.00
C LEU A 220 -9.61 5.64 -12.22
N ALA A 221 -8.48 5.33 -12.83
CA ALA A 221 -7.50 6.31 -13.27
C ALA A 221 -7.58 6.53 -14.78
N GLN A 222 -7.27 7.75 -15.23
CA GLN A 222 -7.15 8.06 -16.65
C GLN A 222 -5.93 7.35 -17.25
N LEU A 223 -6.08 6.77 -18.43
CA LEU A 223 -4.96 6.36 -19.24
C LEU A 223 -4.47 7.57 -20.04
N ARG A 224 -3.23 7.98 -19.85
CA ARG A 224 -2.57 8.99 -20.68
C ARG A 224 -1.81 8.28 -21.79
N GLU A 225 -1.97 8.75 -23.00
CA GLU A 225 -1.09 8.36 -24.11
C GLU A 225 0.26 9.05 -23.93
N ALA A 226 1.34 8.38 -24.35
CA ALA A 226 2.70 8.90 -24.29
C ALA A 226 2.90 10.04 -25.31
#